data_8ef58434147322dfcad893bad260aa5d
#
_entry.id   8ef58434147322dfcad893bad260aa5d
#
_cell.length_a   1.000
_cell.length_b   1.000
_cell.length_c   1.000
_cell.angle_alpha   90.00
_cell.angle_beta   90.00
_cell.angle_gamma   90.00
#
_symmetry.space_group_name_H-M   'P 1'
#
loop_
_entity.id
_entity.type
_entity.pdbx_description
1 polymer ?
#
loop_
_entity_poly.entity_id
_entity_poly.type
_entity_poly.pdbx_seq_one_letter_code
_entity_poly.pdbx_strand_id
1 'polypeptide(L)'
;MEIMKKAALGCIGGGAYVGLELLWRGRSHISMFAAGGLCFLLLGRLSRVREPIRTVLGPVVITAVELGTGLLVNQDYQVWDYRGSPGNFLGQICPVYSLLWLPLSAAAMALYPRLDRLLGLIGGSTDSDPRSR
;
A
#
# COMPACT_ATOMS: atom_id res chain seq x y z
N MET A 1 7.66 -20.32 -0.29
CA MET A 1 8.18 -19.33 -1.26
C MET A 1 7.20 -18.19 -1.50
N GLU A 2 5.96 -18.47 -1.88
CA GLU A 2 4.96 -17.42 -2.10
C GLU A 2 4.65 -16.61 -0.85
N ILE A 3 4.52 -17.25 0.31
CA ILE A 3 4.26 -16.55 1.57
C ILE A 3 5.42 -15.64 1.93
N MET A 4 6.66 -16.11 1.78
CA MET A 4 7.86 -15.32 2.10
C MET A 4 8.00 -14.13 1.13
N LYS A 5 7.70 -14.35 -0.15
CA LYS A 5 7.72 -13.29 -1.15
C LYS A 5 6.68 -12.22 -0.85
N LYS A 6 5.46 -12.63 -0.49
CA LYS A 6 4.40 -11.69 -0.10
C LYS A 6 4.73 -10.95 1.18
N ALA A 7 5.33 -11.62 2.16
CA ALA A 7 5.80 -10.98 3.38
C ALA A 7 6.85 -9.91 3.06
N ALA A 8 7.80 -10.22 2.17
CA ALA A 8 8.82 -9.26 1.74
C ALA A 8 8.20 -8.07 1.01
N LEU A 9 7.24 -8.32 0.11
CA LEU A 9 6.54 -7.25 -0.61
C LEU A 9 5.73 -6.38 0.34
N GLY A 10 5.05 -6.98 1.31
CA GLY A 10 4.33 -6.24 2.33
C GLY A 10 5.25 -5.36 3.17
N CYS A 11 6.41 -5.87 3.56
CA CYS A 11 7.41 -5.10 4.29
C CYS A 11 7.97 -3.94 3.47
N ILE A 12 8.21 -4.16 2.18
CA ILE A 12 8.66 -3.10 1.26
C ILE A 12 7.60 -2.00 1.16
N GLY A 13 6.34 -2.39 0.94
CA GLY A 13 5.24 -1.44 0.85
C GLY A 13 5.01 -0.67 2.14
N GLY A 14 5.01 -1.38 3.27
CA GLY A 14 4.86 -0.76 4.59
C GLY A 14 6.02 0.17 4.93
N GLY A 15 7.24 -0.26 4.66
CA GLY A 15 8.42 0.55 4.88
C GLY A 15 8.45 1.80 4.01
N ALA A 16 8.06 1.67 2.75
CA ALA A 16 7.96 2.80 1.83
C ALA A 16 6.92 3.81 2.32
N TYR A 17 5.76 3.33 2.77
CA TYR A 17 4.71 4.21 3.27
C TYR A 17 5.14 4.93 4.54
N VAL A 18 5.76 4.23 5.48
CA VAL A 18 6.30 4.86 6.71
C VAL A 18 7.36 5.89 6.34
N GLY A 19 8.22 5.58 5.37
CA GLY A 19 9.21 6.54 4.87
C GLY A 19 8.59 7.80 4.32
N LEU A 20 7.53 7.67 3.51
CA LEU A 20 6.79 8.82 2.98
C LEU A 20 6.14 9.63 4.11
N GLU A 21 5.57 8.97 5.12
CA GLU A 21 4.98 9.64 6.27
C GLU A 21 6.02 10.42 7.06
N LEU A 22 7.20 9.84 7.29
CA LEU A 22 8.29 10.53 8.01
C LEU A 22 8.78 11.75 7.23
N LEU A 23 8.85 11.67 5.90
CA LEU A 23 9.23 12.81 5.06
C LEU A 23 8.17 13.91 5.06
N TRP A 24 6.89 13.53 5.09
CA TRP A 24 5.78 14.48 4.99
C TRP A 24 5.41 15.10 6.32
N ARG A 25 5.29 14.29 7.38
CA ARG A 25 4.81 14.72 8.69
C ARG A 25 5.85 14.69 9.80
N GLY A 26 7.02 14.07 9.54
CA GLY A 26 8.06 13.91 10.53
C GLY A 26 7.77 12.83 11.58
N ARG A 27 6.64 12.13 11.46
CA ARG A 27 6.25 11.05 12.38
C ARG A 27 5.40 10.00 11.65
N SER A 28 5.39 8.80 12.18
CA SER A 28 4.54 7.73 11.68
C SER A 28 4.11 6.82 12.83
N HIS A 29 3.33 5.80 12.54
CA HIS A 29 2.81 4.85 13.51
C HIS A 29 2.95 3.44 12.95
N ILE A 30 3.06 2.44 13.83
CA ILE A 30 3.21 1.04 13.41
C ILE A 30 2.03 0.57 12.55
N SER A 31 0.83 1.10 12.80
CA SER A 31 -0.34 0.81 11.99
C SER A 31 -0.16 1.24 10.54
N MET A 32 0.64 2.27 10.28
CA MET A 32 0.93 2.74 8.92
C MET A 32 1.81 1.74 8.17
N PHE A 33 2.70 1.06 8.86
CA PHE A 33 3.47 -0.03 8.27
C PHE A 33 2.53 -1.17 7.82
N ALA A 34 1.63 -1.58 8.69
CA ALA A 34 0.65 -2.64 8.38
C ALA A 34 -0.30 -2.22 7.26
N ALA A 35 -0.84 -1.00 7.34
CA ALA A 35 -1.76 -0.48 6.31
C ALA A 35 -1.07 -0.32 4.97
N GLY A 36 0.15 0.24 4.94
CA GLY A 36 0.91 0.41 3.72
C GLY A 36 1.28 -0.91 3.07
N GLY A 37 1.67 -1.90 3.87
CA GLY A 37 1.94 -3.25 3.40
C GLY A 37 0.71 -3.91 2.80
N LEU A 38 -0.42 -3.82 3.49
CA LEU A 38 -1.69 -4.36 2.99
C LEU A 38 -2.11 -3.68 1.69
N CYS A 39 -2.02 -2.35 1.62
CA CYS A 39 -2.31 -1.60 0.40
C CYS A 39 -1.44 -2.07 -0.76
N PHE A 40 -0.13 -2.23 -0.53
CA PHE A 40 0.79 -2.65 -1.58
C PHE A 40 0.44 -4.03 -2.12
N LEU A 41 0.10 -4.98 -1.25
CA LEU A 41 -0.32 -6.31 -1.67
C LEU A 41 -1.63 -6.29 -2.46
N LEU A 42 -2.61 -5.49 -2.01
CA LEU A 42 -3.88 -5.34 -2.71
C LEU A 42 -3.70 -4.66 -4.07
N LEU A 43 -2.88 -3.62 -4.13
CA LEU A 43 -2.55 -2.94 -5.38
C LEU A 43 -1.82 -3.87 -6.34
N GLY A 44 -1.01 -4.78 -5.81
CA GLY A 44 -0.34 -5.79 -6.61
C GLY A 44 -1.33 -6.72 -7.32
N ARG A 45 -2.39 -7.13 -6.64
CA ARG A 45 -3.47 -7.90 -7.28
C ARG A 45 -4.20 -7.05 -8.31
N LEU A 46 -4.47 -5.80 -7.97
CA LEU A 46 -5.17 -4.87 -8.85
C LEU A 46 -4.37 -4.55 -10.11
N SER A 47 -3.03 -4.63 -10.04
CA SER A 47 -2.15 -4.35 -11.18
C SER A 47 -2.40 -5.29 -12.37
N ARG A 48 -3.03 -6.44 -12.13
CA ARG A 48 -3.41 -7.41 -13.16
C ARG A 48 -4.73 -7.07 -13.85
N VAL A 49 -5.50 -6.15 -13.29
CA VAL A 49 -6.76 -5.68 -13.86
C VAL A 49 -6.44 -4.67 -14.96
N ARG A 50 -7.25 -4.68 -16.02
CA ARG A 50 -7.02 -3.80 -17.18
C ARG A 50 -7.36 -2.35 -16.84
N GLU A 51 -6.66 -1.44 -17.49
CA GLU A 51 -7.00 -0.02 -17.42
C GLU A 51 -8.28 0.28 -18.21
N PRO A 52 -9.05 1.32 -17.83
CA PRO A 52 -8.81 2.29 -16.78
C PRO A 52 -9.32 1.86 -15.39
N ILE A 53 -9.82 0.64 -15.26
CA ILE A 53 -10.46 0.14 -14.02
C ILE A 53 -9.49 0.21 -12.86
N ARG A 54 -8.25 -0.29 -13.03
CA ARG A 54 -7.24 -0.29 -11.97
C ARG A 54 -6.84 1.12 -11.55
N THR A 55 -6.84 2.08 -12.47
CA THR A 55 -6.51 3.48 -12.18
C THR A 55 -7.52 4.11 -11.22
N VAL A 56 -8.79 3.79 -11.40
CA VAL A 56 -9.88 4.29 -10.55
C VAL A 56 -9.93 3.52 -9.22
N LEU A 57 -9.77 2.20 -9.26
CA LEU A 57 -9.89 1.36 -8.07
C LEU A 57 -8.68 1.48 -7.13
N GLY A 58 -7.51 1.85 -7.63
CA GLY A 58 -6.32 2.02 -6.79
C GLY A 58 -6.55 2.96 -5.62
N PRO A 59 -6.95 4.22 -5.88
CA PRO A 59 -7.27 5.17 -4.80
C PRO A 59 -8.41 4.69 -3.90
N VAL A 60 -9.40 3.99 -4.44
CA VAL A 60 -10.51 3.44 -3.66
C VAL A 60 -10.00 2.41 -2.65
N VAL A 61 -9.11 1.53 -3.07
CA VAL A 61 -8.50 0.51 -2.20
C VAL A 61 -7.73 1.19 -1.06
N ILE A 62 -6.87 2.16 -1.38
CA ILE A 62 -6.09 2.87 -0.37
C ILE A 62 -7.01 3.60 0.62
N THR A 63 -8.02 4.31 0.12
CA THR A 63 -8.98 5.04 0.94
C THR A 63 -9.75 4.10 1.86
N ALA A 64 -10.17 2.94 1.36
CA ALA A 64 -10.87 1.94 2.16
C ALA A 64 -9.98 1.40 3.28
N VAL A 65 -8.72 1.09 3.00
CA VAL A 65 -7.75 0.63 4.00
C VAL A 65 -7.49 1.74 5.02
N GLU A 66 -7.35 2.99 4.58
CA GLU A 66 -7.16 4.14 5.46
C GLU A 66 -8.34 4.31 6.41
N LEU A 67 -9.56 4.25 5.89
CA LEU A 67 -10.77 4.37 6.71
C LEU A 67 -10.85 3.23 7.73
N GLY A 68 -10.66 1.99 7.29
CA GLY A 68 -10.70 0.81 8.18
C GLY A 68 -9.63 0.89 9.26
N THR A 69 -8.41 1.25 8.91
CA THR A 69 -7.32 1.42 9.85
C THR A 69 -7.64 2.54 10.85
N GLY A 70 -8.15 3.66 10.35
CA GLY A 70 -8.53 4.80 11.18
C GLY A 70 -9.59 4.45 12.21
N LEU A 71 -10.60 3.69 11.82
CA LEU A 71 -11.66 3.26 12.72
C LEU A 71 -11.16 2.27 13.78
N LEU A 72 -10.10 1.53 13.50
CA LEU A 72 -9.50 0.59 14.43
C LEU A 72 -8.49 1.23 15.38
N VAL A 73 -7.60 2.09 14.88
CA VAL A 73 -6.44 2.57 15.65
C VAL A 73 -6.38 4.10 15.81
N ASN A 74 -7.26 4.84 15.16
CA ASN A 74 -7.21 6.30 15.15
C ASN A 74 -8.52 6.92 15.65
N GLN A 75 -9.20 6.26 16.58
CA GLN A 75 -10.49 6.73 17.11
C GLN A 75 -10.35 8.05 17.88
N ASP A 76 -9.19 8.30 18.47
CA ASP A 76 -8.88 9.53 19.21
C ASP A 76 -8.10 10.55 18.36
N TYR A 77 -7.93 10.29 17.06
CA TYR A 77 -7.24 11.18 16.10
C TYR A 77 -5.77 11.47 16.48
N GLN A 78 -5.14 10.56 17.19
CA GLN A 78 -3.73 10.73 17.60
C GLN A 78 -2.74 10.37 16.48
N VAL A 79 -3.16 9.51 15.52
CA VAL A 79 -2.30 9.11 14.41
C VAL A 79 -2.42 10.11 13.27
N TRP A 80 -3.65 10.45 12.87
CA TRP A 80 -3.94 11.54 11.93
C TRP A 80 -5.33 12.10 12.20
N ASP A 81 -5.58 13.32 11.68
CA ASP A 81 -6.81 14.04 11.95
C ASP A 81 -7.22 14.90 10.75
N TYR A 82 -8.31 14.51 10.09
CA TYR A 82 -8.88 15.26 8.99
C TYR A 82 -10.13 16.04 9.38
N ARG A 83 -10.45 16.16 10.68
CA ARG A 83 -11.69 16.79 11.13
C ARG A 83 -11.84 18.24 10.65
N GLY A 84 -10.72 18.94 10.46
CA GLY A 84 -10.72 20.31 9.94
C GLY A 84 -10.75 20.42 8.42
N SER A 85 -10.69 19.31 7.70
CA SER A 85 -10.59 19.31 6.24
C SER A 85 -11.99 19.26 5.59
N PRO A 86 -12.24 20.05 4.52
CA PRO A 86 -13.53 20.01 3.84
C PRO A 86 -13.85 18.63 3.27
N GLY A 87 -15.08 18.18 3.48
CA GLY A 87 -15.56 16.90 2.96
C GLY A 87 -15.03 15.68 3.67
N ASN A 88 -14.36 15.83 4.84
CA ASN A 88 -13.86 14.68 5.58
C ASN A 88 -15.00 13.75 5.98
N PHE A 89 -14.69 12.44 6.01
CA PHE A 89 -15.62 11.42 6.48
C PHE A 89 -15.10 10.86 7.80
N LEU A 90 -15.85 11.11 8.87
CA LEU A 90 -15.52 10.69 10.23
C LEU A 90 -14.14 11.16 10.72
N GLY A 91 -13.58 12.22 10.09
CA GLY A 91 -12.24 12.71 10.39
C GLY A 91 -11.12 11.77 9.98
N GLN A 92 -11.44 10.64 9.32
CA GLN A 92 -10.48 9.59 8.98
C GLN A 92 -9.99 9.67 7.54
N ILE A 93 -10.82 10.15 6.63
CA ILE A 93 -10.47 10.30 5.21
C ILE A 93 -10.95 11.66 4.70
N CYS A 94 -10.32 12.14 3.63
CA CYS A 94 -10.61 13.45 3.06
C CYS A 94 -10.42 13.39 1.53
N PRO A 95 -11.38 13.91 0.72
CA PRO A 95 -11.27 13.86 -0.73
C PRO A 95 -10.00 14.49 -1.29
N VAL A 96 -9.56 15.62 -0.74
CA VAL A 96 -8.36 16.32 -1.21
C VAL A 96 -7.13 15.43 -1.09
N TYR A 97 -6.96 14.80 0.06
CA TYR A 97 -5.83 13.90 0.27
C TYR A 97 -5.99 12.58 -0.46
N SER A 98 -7.24 12.12 -0.66
CA SER A 98 -7.50 10.92 -1.44
C SER A 98 -7.10 11.08 -2.92
N LEU A 99 -7.10 12.29 -3.45
CA LEU A 99 -6.61 12.57 -4.80
C LEU A 99 -5.12 12.26 -4.95
N LEU A 100 -4.33 12.38 -3.87
CA LEU A 100 -2.92 12.03 -3.87
C LEU A 100 -2.70 10.53 -4.10
N TRP A 101 -3.70 9.71 -3.81
CA TRP A 101 -3.61 8.27 -4.00
C TRP A 101 -3.63 7.88 -5.48
N LEU A 102 -4.10 8.76 -6.39
CA LEU A 102 -4.06 8.49 -7.83
C LEU A 102 -2.63 8.25 -8.34
N PRO A 103 -1.69 9.22 -8.20
CA PRO A 103 -0.32 8.97 -8.64
C PRO A 103 0.38 7.92 -7.78
N LEU A 104 0.10 7.87 -6.48
CA LEU A 104 0.76 6.92 -5.59
C LEU A 104 0.36 5.48 -5.91
N SER A 105 -0.93 5.22 -6.13
CA SER A 105 -1.41 3.89 -6.49
C SER A 105 -0.89 3.47 -7.87
N ALA A 106 -0.84 4.40 -8.83
CA ALA A 106 -0.29 4.12 -10.15
C ALA A 106 1.19 3.72 -10.06
N ALA A 107 1.98 4.45 -9.27
CA ALA A 107 3.39 4.12 -9.04
C ALA A 107 3.54 2.76 -8.36
N ALA A 108 2.74 2.48 -7.35
CA ALA A 108 2.78 1.20 -6.64
C ALA A 108 2.41 0.03 -7.55
N MET A 109 1.39 0.19 -8.38
CA MET A 109 0.97 -0.85 -9.33
C MET A 109 2.00 -1.08 -10.43
N ALA A 110 2.76 -0.05 -10.82
CA ALA A 110 3.87 -0.20 -11.76
C ALA A 110 5.08 -0.89 -11.14
N LEU A 111 5.35 -0.59 -9.87
CA LEU A 111 6.50 -1.11 -9.15
C LEU A 111 6.32 -2.56 -8.69
N TYR A 112 5.12 -2.92 -8.26
CA TYR A 112 4.84 -4.24 -7.67
C TYR A 112 5.26 -5.40 -8.57
N PRO A 113 4.87 -5.47 -9.85
CA PRO A 113 5.27 -6.58 -10.70
C PRO A 113 6.79 -6.68 -10.90
N ARG A 114 7.48 -5.54 -10.89
CA ARG A 114 8.94 -5.51 -11.02
C ARG A 114 9.63 -6.10 -9.80
N LEU A 115 9.16 -5.72 -8.61
CA LEU A 115 9.66 -6.27 -7.35
C LEU A 115 9.31 -7.74 -7.21
N ASP A 116 8.12 -8.13 -7.62
CA ASP A 116 7.67 -9.52 -7.59
C ASP A 116 8.59 -10.41 -8.44
N ARG A 117 8.91 -9.96 -9.66
CA ARG A 117 9.84 -10.67 -10.54
C ARG A 117 11.25 -10.72 -9.97
N LEU A 118 11.73 -9.61 -9.42
CA LEU A 118 13.07 -9.55 -8.81
C LEU A 118 13.20 -10.51 -7.64
N LEU A 119 12.21 -10.53 -6.76
CA LEU A 119 12.18 -11.46 -5.61
C LEU A 119 12.07 -12.90 -6.08
N GLY A 120 11.33 -13.16 -7.15
CA GLY A 120 11.23 -14.48 -7.76
C GLY A 120 12.57 -14.97 -8.31
N LEU A 121 13.36 -14.08 -8.92
CA LEU A 121 14.70 -14.40 -9.41
C LEU A 121 15.66 -14.72 -8.27
N ILE A 122 15.62 -13.93 -7.18
CA ILE A 122 16.46 -14.17 -6.01
C ILE A 122 16.08 -15.49 -5.34
N GLY A 123 14.78 -15.77 -5.16
CA GLY A 123 14.31 -17.03 -4.61
C GLY A 123 14.58 -18.23 -5.52
N GLY A 124 14.44 -18.03 -6.83
CA GLY A 124 14.67 -19.08 -7.84
C GLY A 124 16.12 -19.50 -7.98
N SER A 125 17.07 -18.63 -7.62
CA SER A 125 18.49 -18.97 -7.64
C SER A 125 18.88 -19.99 -6.57
N THR A 126 18.07 -20.15 -5.54
CA THR A 126 18.28 -21.15 -4.49
C THR A 126 17.54 -22.46 -4.76
N ASP A 127 16.61 -22.45 -5.70
CA ASP A 127 15.68 -23.57 -5.99
C ASP A 127 15.84 -24.06 -7.43
N SER A 128 17.03 -23.89 -8.02
CA SER A 128 17.30 -24.35 -9.38
C SER A 128 17.48 -25.87 -9.40
N ASP A 129 16.37 -26.61 -9.37
CA ASP A 129 16.35 -28.01 -9.79
C ASP A 129 16.30 -28.01 -11.32
N PRO A 130 17.35 -28.55 -11.99
CA PRO A 130 17.35 -28.65 -13.46
C PRO A 130 16.20 -29.50 -14.03
N ARG A 131 15.46 -30.21 -13.18
CA ARG A 131 14.37 -31.08 -13.59
C ARG A 131 13.02 -30.38 -13.66
N SER A 132 12.94 -29.11 -13.28
CA SER A 132 11.68 -28.34 -13.28
C SER A 132 11.49 -27.51 -14.56
N ARG A 133 12.29 -27.80 -15.60
CA ARG A 133 12.15 -27.15 -16.91
C ARG A 133 11.49 -28.09 -17.93
#